data_2ff182fa93c29effd69a5bcebba36c81
#
_entry.id   2ff182fa93c29effd69a5bcebba36c81
#
_cell.length_a   1.000
_cell.length_b   1.000
_cell.length_c   1.000
_cell.angle_alpha   90.00
_cell.angle_beta   90.00
_cell.angle_gamma   90.00
#
_symmetry.space_group_name_H-M   'P 1'
#
loop_
_entity.id
_entity.type
_entity.pdbx_description
1 polymer ?
#
loop_
_entity_poly.entity_id
_entity_poly.type
_entity_poly.pdbx_seq_one_letter_code
_entity_poly.pdbx_strand_id
1 'polypeptide(L)'
;MINLITSFYLPAQAIRKAEIIKCLNKNLENSDIVKIHLFLDNDECFNFIKTEINNDKITIIAIGKQPLYSDLIKYANKLTGQICMISNSDIWLHKISDNRLLELLKNKKIVYSLTRHEHDFSCPLITKYEGSHDVFIFESPLNDQIIKHVQFVQSVNGSENVMLYELNKYGYKLYNPCKQIVIVHEHESNFREPNRIRINQGGLDGDNKYKVRSSIIKPSEITF
;
A
#
# COMPACT_ATOMS: atom_id res chain seq x y z
N MET A 1 2.07 5.98 -15.68
CA MET A 1 0.74 5.96 -15.02
C MET A 1 0.61 4.71 -14.16
N ILE A 2 -0.13 4.79 -13.05
CA ILE A 2 -0.19 3.79 -11.98
C ILE A 2 -1.60 3.18 -11.90
N ASN A 3 -1.69 1.87 -11.70
CA ASN A 3 -2.88 1.18 -11.24
C ASN A 3 -2.82 1.08 -9.71
N LEU A 4 -3.67 1.83 -9.01
CA LEU A 4 -3.78 1.75 -7.55
C LEU A 4 -4.64 0.55 -7.16
N ILE A 5 -4.14 -0.27 -6.25
CA ILE A 5 -4.83 -1.44 -5.69
C ILE A 5 -4.90 -1.24 -4.18
N THR A 6 -6.10 -1.06 -3.66
CA THR A 6 -6.33 -0.76 -2.25
C THR A 6 -7.66 -1.32 -1.77
N SER A 7 -7.84 -1.37 -0.46
CA SER A 7 -9.13 -1.69 0.16
C SER A 7 -9.93 -0.42 0.46
N PHE A 8 -11.23 -0.57 0.62
CA PHE A 8 -12.08 0.48 1.15
C PHE A 8 -13.05 -0.12 2.16
N TYR A 9 -13.23 0.56 3.27
CA TYR A 9 -14.17 0.20 4.33
C TYR A 9 -14.81 1.45 4.92
N LEU A 10 -15.96 1.28 5.55
CA LEU A 10 -16.69 2.34 6.21
C LEU A 10 -16.59 2.17 7.73
N PRO A 11 -15.65 2.85 8.40
CA PRO A 11 -15.55 2.78 9.85
C PRO A 11 -16.74 3.48 10.52
N ALA A 12 -17.13 3.00 11.71
CA ALA A 12 -18.22 3.60 12.48
C ALA A 12 -17.91 5.03 12.97
N GLN A 13 -16.62 5.35 13.17
CA GLN A 13 -16.19 6.67 13.62
C GLN A 13 -16.23 7.66 12.45
N ALA A 14 -17.02 8.72 12.59
CA ALA A 14 -17.23 9.71 11.53
C ALA A 14 -15.92 10.36 11.04
N ILE A 15 -15.00 10.70 11.95
CA ILE A 15 -13.69 11.29 11.61
C ILE A 15 -12.88 10.29 10.77
N ARG A 16 -12.81 9.03 11.19
CA ARG A 16 -12.06 8.01 10.43
C ARG A 16 -12.70 7.71 9.07
N LYS A 17 -14.02 7.70 9.00
CA LYS A 17 -14.76 7.59 7.73
C LYS A 17 -14.40 8.74 6.77
N ALA A 18 -14.35 9.97 7.28
CA ALA A 18 -13.98 11.14 6.48
C ALA A 18 -12.53 11.04 5.96
N GLU A 19 -11.58 10.55 6.77
CA GLU A 19 -10.19 10.32 6.34
C GLU A 19 -10.10 9.33 5.17
N ILE A 20 -10.77 8.19 5.25
CA ILE A 20 -10.76 7.16 4.19
C ILE A 20 -11.39 7.70 2.90
N ILE A 21 -12.52 8.42 2.99
CA ILE A 21 -13.17 9.04 1.83
C ILE A 21 -12.27 10.12 1.22
N LYS A 22 -11.61 10.95 2.05
CA LYS A 22 -10.65 11.97 1.59
C LYS A 22 -9.51 11.34 0.79
N CYS A 23 -8.93 10.25 1.29
CA CYS A 23 -7.85 9.53 0.59
C CYS A 23 -8.32 8.99 -0.76
N LEU A 24 -9.51 8.38 -0.82
CA LEU A 24 -10.07 7.88 -2.06
C LEU A 24 -10.27 9.02 -3.07
N ASN A 25 -10.88 10.14 -2.66
CA ASN A 25 -11.11 11.30 -3.52
C ASN A 25 -9.80 11.91 -4.04
N LYS A 26 -8.79 12.08 -3.16
CA LYS A 26 -7.46 12.56 -3.56
C LYS A 26 -6.80 11.64 -4.59
N ASN A 27 -6.92 10.34 -4.44
CA ASN A 27 -6.42 9.37 -5.42
C ASN A 27 -7.22 9.41 -6.74
N LEU A 28 -8.52 9.67 -6.71
CA LEU A 28 -9.35 9.88 -7.90
C LEU A 28 -8.96 11.13 -8.68
N GLU A 29 -8.64 12.22 -7.98
CA GLU A 29 -8.19 13.49 -8.57
C GLU A 29 -6.78 13.41 -9.17
N ASN A 30 -5.95 12.45 -8.71
CA ASN A 30 -4.55 12.37 -9.12
C ASN A 30 -4.40 11.83 -10.56
N SER A 31 -3.75 12.61 -11.43
CA SER A 31 -3.55 12.27 -12.85
C SER A 31 -2.52 11.14 -13.08
N ASP A 32 -1.63 10.89 -12.13
CA ASP A 32 -0.65 9.79 -12.23
C ASP A 32 -1.29 8.41 -12.02
N ILE A 33 -2.49 8.37 -11.39
CA ILE A 33 -3.27 7.16 -11.19
C ILE A 33 -4.27 7.01 -12.33
N VAL A 34 -4.13 5.96 -13.14
CA VAL A 34 -5.02 5.69 -14.28
C VAL A 34 -6.28 4.92 -13.88
N LYS A 35 -6.18 4.04 -12.90
CA LYS A 35 -7.27 3.20 -12.42
C LYS A 35 -7.11 2.92 -10.93
N ILE A 36 -8.22 2.81 -10.21
CA ILE A 36 -8.27 2.39 -8.80
C ILE A 36 -9.02 1.06 -8.73
N HIS A 37 -8.32 0.01 -8.38
CA HIS A 37 -8.86 -1.33 -8.15
C HIS A 37 -9.20 -1.44 -6.67
N LEU A 38 -10.49 -1.30 -6.34
CA LEU A 38 -10.98 -1.08 -5.00
C LEU A 38 -11.60 -2.35 -4.43
N PHE A 39 -10.93 -2.96 -3.47
CA PHE A 39 -11.39 -4.16 -2.77
C PHE A 39 -12.42 -3.80 -1.70
N LEU A 40 -13.60 -4.41 -1.78
CA LEU A 40 -14.70 -4.20 -0.85
C LEU A 40 -15.03 -5.50 -0.11
N ASP A 41 -15.22 -5.37 1.20
CA ASP A 41 -15.47 -6.49 2.10
C ASP A 41 -16.95 -6.76 2.37
N ASN A 42 -17.85 -5.80 2.05
CA ASN A 42 -19.30 -5.92 2.31
C ASN A 42 -20.15 -5.09 1.35
N ASP A 43 -21.46 -5.34 1.39
CA ASP A 43 -22.45 -4.68 0.52
C ASP A 43 -22.67 -3.20 0.87
N GLU A 44 -22.47 -2.79 2.12
CA GLU A 44 -22.59 -1.39 2.53
C GLU A 44 -21.53 -0.54 1.80
N CYS A 45 -20.28 -1.01 1.80
CA CYS A 45 -19.20 -0.37 1.04
C CYS A 45 -19.48 -0.35 -0.46
N PHE A 46 -20.01 -1.45 -1.01
CA PHE A 46 -20.37 -1.53 -2.42
C PHE A 46 -21.42 -0.49 -2.79
N ASN A 47 -22.51 -0.42 -2.03
CA ASN A 47 -23.58 0.55 -2.25
C ASN A 47 -23.05 1.98 -2.13
N PHE A 48 -22.30 2.29 -1.09
CA PHE A 48 -21.69 3.60 -0.90
C PHE A 48 -20.84 4.03 -2.10
N ILE A 49 -19.96 3.18 -2.60
CA ILE A 49 -19.13 3.50 -3.77
C ILE A 49 -19.97 3.73 -5.01
N LYS A 50 -21.05 2.94 -5.21
CA LYS A 50 -21.92 3.07 -6.38
C LYS A 50 -22.82 4.31 -6.35
N THR A 51 -23.28 4.73 -5.16
CA THR A 51 -24.24 5.85 -5.03
C THR A 51 -23.53 7.20 -4.79
N GLU A 52 -22.53 7.21 -3.89
CA GLU A 52 -21.92 8.46 -3.42
C GLU A 52 -20.64 8.84 -4.19
N ILE A 53 -19.91 7.87 -4.73
CA ILE A 53 -18.64 8.14 -5.44
C ILE A 53 -18.81 8.00 -6.94
N ASN A 54 -19.38 6.91 -7.43
CA ASN A 54 -19.74 6.61 -8.83
C ASN A 54 -18.75 7.18 -9.86
N ASN A 55 -17.54 6.69 -9.91
CA ASN A 55 -16.47 7.21 -10.75
C ASN A 55 -15.90 6.12 -11.67
N ASP A 56 -15.78 6.41 -12.97
CA ASP A 56 -15.30 5.46 -14.00
C ASP A 56 -13.84 5.03 -13.80
N LYS A 57 -13.08 5.77 -13.01
CA LYS A 57 -11.71 5.40 -12.62
C LYS A 57 -11.68 4.22 -11.66
N ILE A 58 -12.81 3.86 -11.03
CA ILE A 58 -12.91 2.76 -10.06
C ILE A 58 -13.28 1.45 -10.77
N THR A 59 -12.54 0.40 -10.46
CA THR A 59 -12.92 -0.99 -10.69
C THR A 59 -13.18 -1.65 -9.34
N ILE A 60 -14.41 -2.05 -9.07
CA ILE A 60 -14.81 -2.69 -7.81
C ILE A 60 -14.46 -4.18 -7.85
N ILE A 61 -13.82 -4.67 -6.79
CA ILE A 61 -13.53 -6.09 -6.53
C ILE A 61 -14.22 -6.47 -5.21
N ALA A 62 -15.45 -6.98 -5.29
CA ALA A 62 -16.18 -7.46 -4.12
C ALA A 62 -15.68 -8.86 -3.74
N ILE A 63 -15.14 -9.02 -2.53
CA ILE A 63 -14.58 -10.29 -2.05
C ILE A 63 -15.26 -10.79 -0.76
N GLY A 64 -16.16 -10.02 -0.15
CA GLY A 64 -16.93 -10.40 1.04
C GLY A 64 -16.11 -10.60 2.32
N LYS A 65 -14.90 -10.09 2.35
CA LYS A 65 -13.99 -10.14 3.52
C LYS A 65 -12.93 -9.05 3.40
N GLN A 66 -12.24 -8.76 4.51
CA GLN A 66 -11.05 -7.91 4.45
C GLN A 66 -9.96 -8.57 3.58
N PRO A 67 -9.40 -7.86 2.56
CA PRO A 67 -8.40 -8.43 1.68
C PRO A 67 -7.09 -8.72 2.39
N LEU A 68 -6.45 -9.82 2.02
CA LEU A 68 -5.08 -10.14 2.39
C LEU A 68 -4.10 -9.50 1.40
N TYR A 69 -2.85 -9.28 1.80
CA TYR A 69 -1.80 -8.89 0.84
C TYR A 69 -1.72 -9.83 -0.35
N SER A 70 -1.91 -11.13 -0.11
CA SER A 70 -1.95 -12.15 -1.16
C SER A 70 -3.09 -11.93 -2.17
N ASP A 71 -4.25 -11.44 -1.74
CA ASP A 71 -5.37 -11.16 -2.63
C ASP A 71 -5.05 -9.96 -3.53
N LEU A 72 -4.45 -8.90 -2.97
CA LEU A 72 -4.01 -7.71 -3.69
C LEU A 72 -2.93 -8.04 -4.72
N ILE A 73 -1.92 -8.84 -4.35
CA ILE A 73 -0.84 -9.26 -5.25
C ILE A 73 -1.36 -10.17 -6.36
N LYS A 74 -2.22 -11.16 -6.05
CA LYS A 74 -2.87 -12.01 -7.05
C LYS A 74 -3.63 -11.18 -8.08
N TYR A 75 -4.29 -10.12 -7.64
CA TYR A 75 -4.99 -9.23 -8.56
C TYR A 75 -3.99 -8.39 -9.36
N ALA A 76 -3.00 -7.78 -8.73
CA ALA A 76 -1.94 -7.05 -9.41
C ALA A 76 -1.30 -7.90 -10.52
N ASN A 77 -1.03 -9.18 -10.26
CA ASN A 77 -0.40 -10.09 -11.22
C ASN A 77 -1.22 -10.35 -12.49
N LYS A 78 -2.53 -10.03 -12.48
CA LYS A 78 -3.36 -10.06 -13.70
C LYS A 78 -3.12 -8.85 -14.60
N LEU A 79 -2.53 -7.77 -14.08
CA LEU A 79 -2.23 -6.52 -14.79
C LEU A 79 -0.79 -6.54 -15.35
N THR A 80 -0.44 -7.62 -16.04
CA THR A 80 0.93 -7.88 -16.55
C THR A 80 1.50 -6.71 -17.35
N GLY A 81 2.74 -6.31 -17.05
CA GLY A 81 3.47 -5.20 -17.70
C GLY A 81 3.00 -3.82 -17.26
N GLN A 82 2.07 -3.72 -16.30
CA GLN A 82 1.59 -2.45 -15.79
C GLN A 82 2.25 -2.08 -14.46
N ILE A 83 2.40 -0.79 -14.20
CA ILE A 83 2.85 -0.30 -12.91
C ILE A 83 1.68 -0.34 -11.93
N CYS A 84 1.86 -1.11 -10.87
CA CYS A 84 0.89 -1.28 -9.79
C CYS A 84 1.40 -0.62 -8.51
N MET A 85 0.48 -0.03 -7.76
CA MET A 85 0.70 0.53 -6.43
C MET A 85 -0.25 -0.15 -5.46
N ILE A 86 0.28 -0.89 -4.49
CA ILE A 86 -0.51 -1.43 -3.37
C ILE A 86 -0.35 -0.46 -2.20
N SER A 87 -1.45 0.04 -1.65
CA SER A 87 -1.45 0.96 -0.51
C SER A 87 -2.51 0.63 0.52
N ASN A 88 -2.34 1.15 1.74
CA ASN A 88 -3.41 1.20 2.73
C ASN A 88 -4.51 2.18 2.29
N SER A 89 -5.74 2.00 2.80
CA SER A 89 -6.90 2.82 2.45
C SER A 89 -6.84 4.27 2.94
N ASP A 90 -5.98 4.56 3.92
CA ASP A 90 -5.74 5.87 4.51
C ASP A 90 -4.53 6.59 3.92
N ILE A 91 -4.09 6.15 2.74
CA ILE A 91 -2.96 6.71 1.99
C ILE A 91 -3.43 7.28 0.67
N TRP A 92 -2.92 8.44 0.31
CA TRP A 92 -3.07 8.99 -1.04
C TRP A 92 -1.71 9.41 -1.63
N LEU A 93 -1.61 9.28 -2.95
CA LEU A 93 -0.46 9.72 -3.72
C LEU A 93 -0.55 11.22 -3.94
N HIS A 94 0.42 11.99 -3.39
CA HIS A 94 0.44 13.44 -3.56
C HIS A 94 1.11 13.84 -4.88
N LYS A 95 2.33 13.35 -5.13
CA LYS A 95 3.06 13.67 -6.36
C LYS A 95 4.16 12.66 -6.67
N ILE A 96 4.50 12.62 -7.95
CA ILE A 96 5.73 12.01 -8.46
C ILE A 96 6.56 13.15 -9.06
N SER A 97 7.77 13.36 -8.54
CA SER A 97 8.62 14.48 -8.98
C SER A 97 9.22 14.31 -10.39
N ASP A 98 9.35 13.06 -10.84
CA ASP A 98 9.94 12.71 -12.14
C ASP A 98 9.37 11.37 -12.62
N ASN A 99 8.77 11.38 -13.80
CA ASN A 99 8.17 10.17 -14.39
C ASN A 99 9.20 9.10 -14.74
N ARG A 100 10.49 9.42 -14.87
CA ARG A 100 11.57 8.45 -15.06
C ARG A 100 11.66 7.46 -13.90
N LEU A 101 11.18 7.84 -12.70
CA LEU A 101 11.06 6.92 -11.56
C LEU A 101 10.17 5.71 -11.88
N LEU A 102 9.05 5.93 -12.59
CA LEU A 102 8.18 4.82 -13.00
C LEU A 102 8.78 4.02 -14.15
N GLU A 103 9.49 4.66 -15.07
CA GLU A 103 10.17 3.97 -16.16
C GLU A 103 11.28 3.03 -15.67
N LEU A 104 11.95 3.37 -14.55
CA LEU A 104 12.95 2.50 -13.93
C LEU A 104 12.39 1.16 -13.45
N LEU A 105 11.10 1.06 -13.16
CA LEU A 105 10.47 -0.19 -12.73
C LEU A 105 10.31 -1.18 -13.87
N LYS A 106 10.19 -0.66 -15.12
CA LYS A 106 9.86 -1.49 -16.29
C LYS A 106 10.95 -2.51 -16.61
N ASN A 107 10.52 -3.74 -16.81
CA ASN A 107 11.38 -4.89 -17.14
C ASN A 107 12.51 -5.13 -16.12
N LYS A 108 12.32 -4.70 -14.87
CA LYS A 108 13.31 -4.85 -13.80
C LYS A 108 12.67 -5.38 -12.52
N LYS A 109 13.42 -6.19 -11.80
CA LYS A 109 13.03 -6.61 -10.45
C LYS A 109 13.30 -5.49 -9.44
N ILE A 110 12.58 -4.38 -9.56
CA ILE A 110 12.65 -3.23 -8.65
C ILE A 110 11.28 -3.02 -8.02
N VAL A 111 11.27 -2.75 -6.72
CA VAL A 111 10.07 -2.34 -5.98
C VAL A 111 10.41 -1.09 -5.18
N TYR A 112 9.58 -0.08 -5.29
CA TYR A 112 9.60 1.05 -4.36
C TYR A 112 8.73 0.73 -3.15
N SER A 113 9.32 0.82 -1.97
CA SER A 113 8.63 0.66 -0.70
C SER A 113 8.70 2.00 0.03
N LEU A 114 7.58 2.73 0.01
CA LEU A 114 7.56 4.13 0.40
C LEU A 114 7.21 4.32 1.87
N THR A 115 8.00 5.13 2.55
CA THR A 115 7.63 5.70 3.82
C THR A 115 6.69 6.89 3.60
N ARG A 116 5.69 7.02 4.47
CA ARG A 116 4.66 8.04 4.37
C ARG A 116 5.11 9.42 4.86
N HIS A 117 4.43 10.46 4.39
CA HIS A 117 4.33 11.78 5.01
C HIS A 117 3.05 11.86 5.83
N GLU A 118 3.02 12.66 6.85
CA GLU A 118 1.80 12.92 7.62
C GLU A 118 0.89 13.94 6.89
N HIS A 119 -0.33 14.08 7.33
CA HIS A 119 -1.37 14.91 6.71
C HIS A 119 -0.99 16.40 6.55
N ASP A 120 -0.10 16.91 7.41
CA ASP A 120 0.44 18.29 7.35
C ASP A 120 1.67 18.40 6.44
N PHE A 121 2.00 17.34 5.69
CA PHE A 121 3.21 17.19 4.88
C PHE A 121 4.52 17.27 5.68
N SER A 122 4.47 17.40 6.99
CA SER A 122 5.65 17.17 7.81
C SER A 122 6.16 15.76 7.52
N CYS A 123 7.46 15.68 7.37
CA CYS A 123 8.10 14.41 7.10
C CYS A 123 8.78 13.93 8.39
N PRO A 124 8.04 13.32 9.33
CA PRO A 124 8.62 12.73 10.52
C PRO A 124 9.45 11.49 10.19
N LEU A 125 9.56 11.21 8.93
CA LEU A 125 10.14 10.08 8.24
C LEU A 125 11.48 9.65 8.77
N ILE A 126 12.37 10.63 8.94
CA ILE A 126 13.78 10.34 9.18
C ILE A 126 14.02 10.00 10.64
N THR A 127 13.15 10.46 11.54
CA THR A 127 13.36 10.32 12.98
C THR A 127 12.41 9.35 13.69
N LYS A 128 11.17 9.21 13.19
CA LYS A 128 10.13 8.40 13.86
C LYS A 128 9.61 7.25 13.02
N TYR A 129 9.59 7.38 11.69
CA TYR A 129 8.90 6.45 10.78
C TYR A 129 9.80 5.89 9.67
N GLU A 130 11.12 5.95 9.80
CA GLU A 130 12.02 5.35 8.80
C GLU A 130 11.79 3.84 8.60
N GLY A 131 11.04 3.21 9.49
CA GLY A 131 10.59 1.82 9.39
C GLY A 131 9.17 1.66 8.87
N SER A 132 8.47 2.72 8.46
CA SER A 132 7.15 2.64 7.82
C SER A 132 7.32 2.37 6.33
N HIS A 133 6.51 1.46 5.81
CA HIS A 133 6.48 1.04 4.41
C HIS A 133 5.04 0.83 3.97
N ASP A 134 4.29 1.93 3.88
CA ASP A 134 2.83 1.90 3.71
C ASP A 134 2.37 1.70 2.27
N VAL A 135 3.32 1.77 1.31
CA VAL A 135 3.05 1.62 -0.12
C VAL A 135 4.15 0.81 -0.81
N PHE A 136 3.74 -0.05 -1.74
CA PHE A 136 4.61 -0.79 -2.63
C PHE A 136 4.28 -0.47 -4.08
N ILE A 137 5.26 0.04 -4.87
CA ILE A 137 5.10 0.32 -6.31
C ILE A 137 6.04 -0.58 -7.10
N PHE A 138 5.51 -1.28 -8.09
CA PHE A 138 6.26 -2.26 -8.89
C PHE A 138 5.64 -2.45 -10.28
N GLU A 139 6.40 -3.02 -11.21
CA GLU A 139 5.84 -3.57 -12.45
C GLU A 139 5.31 -4.98 -12.17
N SER A 140 4.08 -5.23 -12.56
CA SER A 140 3.44 -6.54 -12.45
C SER A 140 3.91 -7.48 -13.58
N PRO A 141 4.05 -8.83 -13.33
CA PRO A 141 3.73 -9.53 -12.10
C PRO A 141 4.89 -9.61 -11.08
N LEU A 142 4.57 -9.68 -9.81
CA LEU A 142 5.49 -10.17 -8.79
C LEU A 142 5.56 -11.70 -8.82
N ASN A 143 6.66 -12.26 -8.28
CA ASN A 143 6.84 -13.70 -8.17
C ASN A 143 5.72 -14.35 -7.32
N ASP A 144 5.02 -15.34 -7.88
CA ASP A 144 3.89 -16.02 -7.25
C ASP A 144 4.23 -16.72 -5.92
N GLN A 145 5.50 -17.06 -5.70
CA GLN A 145 5.92 -17.66 -4.42
C GLN A 145 5.75 -16.67 -3.24
N ILE A 146 5.85 -15.36 -3.49
CA ILE A 146 5.61 -14.33 -2.47
C ILE A 146 4.20 -14.44 -1.92
N ILE A 147 3.21 -14.73 -2.78
CA ILE A 147 1.79 -14.84 -2.43
C ILE A 147 1.56 -15.85 -1.31
N LYS A 148 2.33 -16.94 -1.27
CA LYS A 148 2.21 -17.99 -0.25
C LYS A 148 2.60 -17.53 1.15
N HIS A 149 3.41 -16.49 1.25
CA HIS A 149 3.99 -16.01 2.51
C HIS A 149 3.33 -14.74 3.06
N VAL A 150 2.42 -14.12 2.29
CA VAL A 150 1.78 -12.86 2.66
C VAL A 150 0.27 -13.01 2.89
N GLN A 151 -0.11 -14.06 3.58
CA GLN A 151 -1.50 -14.45 3.90
C GLN A 151 -2.03 -13.70 5.14
N PHE A 152 -1.94 -12.37 5.14
CA PHE A 152 -2.38 -11.52 6.24
C PHE A 152 -2.89 -10.18 5.73
N VAL A 153 -3.73 -9.52 6.53
CA VAL A 153 -4.29 -8.21 6.21
C VAL A 153 -3.25 -7.09 6.39
N GLN A 154 -3.41 -5.99 5.66
CA GLN A 154 -2.49 -4.84 5.70
C GLN A 154 -2.38 -4.20 7.09
N SER A 155 -3.43 -4.24 7.90
CA SER A 155 -3.47 -3.63 9.23
C SER A 155 -2.69 -4.39 10.31
N VAL A 156 -2.13 -5.56 10.01
CA VAL A 156 -1.35 -6.34 10.98
C VAL A 156 0.05 -5.71 11.15
N ASN A 157 0.41 -5.42 12.39
CA ASN A 157 1.72 -4.85 12.69
C ASN A 157 2.86 -5.75 12.21
N GLY A 158 3.78 -5.21 11.43
CA GLY A 158 4.93 -5.93 10.88
C GLY A 158 4.66 -6.61 9.54
N SER A 159 3.45 -6.47 8.97
CA SER A 159 3.09 -6.99 7.66
C SER A 159 4.03 -6.47 6.57
N GLU A 160 4.37 -5.18 6.63
CA GLU A 160 5.29 -4.54 5.69
C GLU A 160 6.70 -5.14 5.76
N ASN A 161 7.17 -5.52 6.95
CA ASN A 161 8.48 -6.16 7.12
C ASN A 161 8.52 -7.54 6.44
N VAL A 162 7.41 -8.29 6.50
CA VAL A 162 7.30 -9.58 5.80
C VAL A 162 7.32 -9.36 4.29
N MET A 163 6.57 -8.37 3.79
CA MET A 163 6.60 -8.01 2.37
C MET A 163 8.01 -7.70 1.89
N LEU A 164 8.74 -6.84 2.60
CA LEU A 164 10.12 -6.48 2.27
C LEU A 164 11.05 -7.70 2.26
N TYR A 165 10.93 -8.55 3.29
CA TYR A 165 11.74 -9.76 3.39
C TYR A 165 11.49 -10.70 2.19
N GLU A 166 10.24 -10.99 1.87
CA GLU A 166 9.91 -11.91 0.77
C GLU A 166 10.30 -11.31 -0.58
N LEU A 167 10.05 -10.03 -0.82
CA LEU A 167 10.51 -9.35 -2.03
C LEU A 167 12.04 -9.48 -2.22
N ASN A 168 12.80 -9.17 -1.18
CA ASN A 168 14.27 -9.27 -1.21
C ASN A 168 14.73 -10.71 -1.45
N LYS A 169 14.13 -11.70 -0.77
CA LYS A 169 14.42 -13.13 -0.93
C LYS A 169 14.24 -13.61 -2.37
N TYR A 170 13.25 -13.08 -3.11
CA TYR A 170 13.01 -13.41 -4.51
C TYR A 170 13.74 -12.50 -5.50
N GLY A 171 14.75 -11.76 -5.02
CA GLY A 171 15.73 -11.02 -5.84
C GLY A 171 15.23 -9.65 -6.31
N TYR A 172 14.21 -9.06 -5.68
CA TYR A 172 13.82 -7.68 -5.95
C TYR A 172 14.77 -6.70 -5.25
N LYS A 173 15.21 -5.69 -6.01
CA LYS A 173 15.91 -4.53 -5.43
C LYS A 173 14.89 -3.56 -4.86
N LEU A 174 15.07 -3.21 -3.60
CA LEU A 174 14.14 -2.36 -2.86
C LEU A 174 14.71 -0.96 -2.71
N TYR A 175 13.92 0.06 -3.03
CA TYR A 175 14.27 1.47 -2.85
C TYR A 175 13.14 2.20 -2.14
N ASN A 176 13.48 3.28 -1.45
CA ASN A 176 12.51 4.13 -0.74
C ASN A 176 12.65 5.60 -1.20
N PRO A 177 12.26 5.93 -2.44
CA PRO A 177 12.34 7.30 -2.95
C PRO A 177 11.18 8.18 -2.46
N CYS A 178 10.84 8.11 -1.16
CA CYS A 178 9.68 8.77 -0.58
C CYS A 178 9.73 10.30 -0.59
N LYS A 179 10.90 10.91 -0.84
CA LYS A 179 11.01 12.35 -1.08
C LYS A 179 10.68 12.75 -2.52
N GLN A 180 10.79 11.80 -3.45
CA GLN A 180 10.53 12.00 -4.87
C GLN A 180 9.15 11.48 -5.29
N ILE A 181 8.67 10.43 -4.64
CA ILE A 181 7.30 9.92 -4.73
C ILE A 181 6.66 10.13 -3.36
N VAL A 182 5.87 11.18 -3.23
CA VAL A 182 5.29 11.61 -1.96
C VAL A 182 3.92 10.98 -1.79
N ILE A 183 3.77 10.19 -0.74
CA ILE A 183 2.50 9.64 -0.27
C ILE A 183 2.15 10.25 1.07
N VAL A 184 0.86 10.51 1.31
CA VAL A 184 0.36 11.15 2.53
C VAL A 184 -0.60 10.22 3.26
N HIS A 185 -0.42 10.15 4.55
CA HIS A 185 -1.24 9.37 5.47
C HIS A 185 -2.22 10.26 6.24
N GLU A 186 -3.51 9.99 6.08
CA GLU A 186 -4.58 10.68 6.78
C GLU A 186 -4.96 9.88 8.02
N HIS A 187 -4.46 10.30 9.18
CA HIS A 187 -4.73 9.62 10.44
C HIS A 187 -4.73 10.59 11.65
N GLU A 188 -5.43 11.71 11.52
CA GLU A 188 -5.62 12.68 12.60
C GLU A 188 -6.43 12.10 13.76
N SER A 189 -7.36 11.19 13.44
CA SER A 189 -8.21 10.54 14.45
C SER A 189 -7.41 9.74 15.48
N ASN A 190 -6.16 9.34 15.19
CA ASN A 190 -5.33 8.45 16.02
C ASN A 190 -6.04 7.18 16.51
N PHE A 191 -7.16 6.84 15.86
CA PHE A 191 -7.93 5.65 16.21
C PHE A 191 -7.13 4.40 15.83
N ARG A 192 -6.74 3.64 16.85
CA ARG A 192 -6.06 2.36 16.69
C ARG A 192 -6.78 1.32 17.51
N GLU A 193 -7.08 0.18 16.91
CA GLU A 193 -7.62 -0.95 17.67
C GLU A 193 -6.64 -1.38 18.75
N PRO A 194 -7.09 -1.53 20.01
CA PRO A 194 -6.28 -2.11 21.05
C PRO A 194 -5.94 -3.58 20.68
N ASN A 195 -4.78 -4.06 21.08
CA ASN A 195 -4.35 -5.47 20.94
C ASN A 195 -4.11 -5.95 19.49
N ARG A 196 -3.58 -5.12 18.63
CA ARG A 196 -3.16 -5.54 17.29
C ARG A 196 -2.13 -6.67 17.37
N ILE A 197 -2.42 -7.76 16.67
CA ILE A 197 -1.48 -8.87 16.49
C ILE A 197 -0.24 -8.33 15.76
N ARG A 198 0.95 -8.78 16.17
CA ARG A 198 2.21 -8.42 15.52
C ARG A 198 2.88 -9.68 14.98
N ILE A 199 3.11 -9.76 13.68
CA ILE A 199 3.69 -10.94 13.00
C ILE A 199 5.09 -11.26 13.53
N ASN A 200 5.92 -10.25 13.78
CA ASN A 200 7.33 -10.42 14.17
C ASN A 200 7.56 -10.76 15.64
N GLN A 201 6.53 -11.09 16.40
CA GLN A 201 6.62 -11.54 17.81
C GLN A 201 6.21 -13.02 18.00
N GLY A 202 6.46 -13.84 16.98
CA GLY A 202 6.04 -15.25 17.02
C GLY A 202 4.57 -15.46 16.62
N GLY A 203 3.95 -14.42 16.00
CA GLY A 203 2.61 -14.52 15.44
C GLY A 203 2.55 -15.35 14.17
N LEU A 204 1.37 -15.71 13.77
CA LEU A 204 0.88 -16.50 12.64
C LEU A 204 1.62 -17.79 12.31
N ASP A 205 2.96 -17.85 12.33
CA ASP A 205 3.75 -19.05 11.97
C ASP A 205 4.66 -19.56 13.09
N GLY A 206 4.71 -18.90 14.26
CA GLY A 206 5.69 -19.24 15.31
C GLY A 206 7.16 -19.08 14.88
N ASP A 207 7.38 -18.64 13.65
CA ASP A 207 8.70 -18.55 13.03
C ASP A 207 9.35 -17.19 13.33
N ASN A 208 10.54 -17.26 13.93
CA ASN A 208 11.33 -16.09 14.33
C ASN A 208 11.99 -15.34 13.16
N LYS A 209 11.86 -15.82 11.91
CA LYS A 209 12.54 -15.26 10.73
C LYS A 209 12.20 -13.80 10.46
N TYR A 210 11.00 -13.35 10.86
CA TYR A 210 10.53 -11.97 10.69
C TYR A 210 10.85 -11.06 11.89
N LYS A 211 11.49 -11.57 12.94
CA LYS A 211 11.86 -10.79 14.12
C LYS A 211 12.90 -9.71 13.84
N VAL A 212 13.72 -9.94 12.83
CA VAL A 212 14.80 -9.02 12.49
C VAL A 212 14.27 -7.95 11.56
N ARG A 213 14.33 -6.68 11.96
CA ARG A 213 14.09 -5.50 11.11
C ARG A 213 15.16 -5.34 10.01
N SER A 214 15.72 -6.44 9.51
CA SER A 214 16.77 -6.46 8.49
C SER A 214 16.29 -5.95 7.13
N SER A 215 14.99 -5.67 7.00
CA SER A 215 14.39 -5.28 5.74
C SER A 215 13.94 -3.81 5.69
N ILE A 216 14.27 -3.00 6.68
CA ILE A 216 13.97 -1.56 6.63
C ILE A 216 14.78 -0.92 5.51
N ILE A 217 14.09 -0.30 4.56
CA ILE A 217 14.71 0.44 3.46
C ILE A 217 14.67 1.92 3.80
N LYS A 218 15.84 2.46 4.12
CA LYS A 218 15.96 3.88 4.45
C LYS A 218 15.55 4.78 3.28
N PRO A 219 14.98 5.96 3.57
CA PRO A 219 14.76 6.98 2.54
C PRO A 219 16.01 7.23 1.70
N SER A 220 15.86 7.18 0.39
CA SER A 220 16.93 7.38 -0.59
C SER A 220 16.45 8.24 -1.74
N GLU A 221 17.37 8.86 -2.45
CA GLU A 221 17.08 9.55 -3.70
C GLU A 221 17.61 8.71 -4.87
N ILE A 222 16.86 8.70 -5.95
CA ILE A 222 17.26 8.07 -7.21
C ILE A 222 17.74 9.20 -8.13
N THR A 223 18.98 9.12 -8.56
CA THR A 223 19.58 10.02 -9.54
C THR A 223 19.65 9.34 -10.90
N PHE A 224 19.44 10.12 -11.98
CA PHE A 224 19.40 9.65 -13.37
C PHE A 224 20.59 10.18 -14.15
#